data_872e76252f0490f3813095101d8cad25
#
_entry.id   872e76252f0490f3813095101d8cad25
#
_cell.length_a   1.000
_cell.length_b   1.000
_cell.length_c   1.000
_cell.angle_alpha   90.00
_cell.angle_beta   90.00
_cell.angle_gamma   90.00
#
_symmetry.space_group_name_H-M   'P 1'
#
loop_
_entity.id
_entity.type
_entity.pdbx_description
1 polymer ?
#
loop_
_entity_poly.entity_id
_entity_poly.type
_entity_poly.pdbx_seq_one_letter_code
_entity_poly.pdbx_strand_id
1 'polypeptide(L)'
;MLTEWFEVIDPRFSSLVFENVVVEKHWTGARWTEGPVYVPAGRYVLFSDIPNDRVLRFDEVSGAVTLFSDRCGFQNGRTLDREGRVVSCEHGGRRISRIEHDGSVNELCASFEGKKLNSPNDVVVKSDGSIWFTDPTYGIDSDYEGHAAESEIGASYVYRVDPVDGEITAVATDFAKPNGLAFNADESRLYISDTGLSHDPEGPHHIRVFDLSDGGKSLQPNGTVFATCDAGVFDGFRFDRGGNIWASAGDGVHCYAADGCLLGKILIPEAVANVEFGGPKRNQLYICATQSLYSVYLSTNGASPTMSSDLS
;
A
#
# COMPACT_ATOMS: atom_id res chain seq x y z
N MET A 1 -12.40 -22.51 -18.14
CA MET A 1 -11.46 -21.50 -18.76
C MET A 1 -11.53 -20.26 -17.89
N LEU A 2 -10.39 -19.70 -17.55
CA LEU A 2 -10.35 -18.40 -16.85
C LEU A 2 -11.06 -17.34 -17.70
N THR A 3 -11.67 -16.37 -17.04
CA THR A 3 -12.39 -15.26 -17.69
C THR A 3 -11.40 -14.31 -18.37
N GLU A 4 -11.91 -13.40 -19.20
CA GLU A 4 -11.13 -12.34 -19.86
C GLU A 4 -10.38 -11.39 -18.91
N TRP A 5 -10.68 -11.47 -17.60
CA TRP A 5 -10.02 -10.70 -16.56
C TRP A 5 -8.64 -11.22 -16.16
N PHE A 6 -8.23 -12.42 -16.63
CA PHE A 6 -6.99 -13.03 -16.19
C PHE A 6 -6.07 -13.37 -17.36
N GLU A 7 -4.83 -12.97 -17.23
CA GLU A 7 -3.72 -13.40 -18.07
C GLU A 7 -2.85 -14.39 -17.31
N VAL A 8 -2.78 -15.64 -17.80
CA VAL A 8 -1.91 -16.68 -17.22
C VAL A 8 -0.57 -16.66 -17.95
N ILE A 9 0.49 -16.36 -17.25
CA ILE A 9 1.85 -16.34 -17.78
C ILE A 9 2.60 -17.61 -17.35
N ASP A 10 2.49 -17.97 -16.06
CA ASP A 10 3.01 -19.22 -15.51
C ASP A 10 1.84 -20.10 -15.03
N PRO A 11 1.86 -21.43 -15.27
CA PRO A 11 0.78 -22.34 -14.85
C PRO A 11 0.44 -22.29 -13.35
N ARG A 12 1.38 -21.90 -12.48
CA ARG A 12 1.17 -21.71 -11.04
C ARG A 12 0.05 -20.72 -10.73
N PHE A 13 -0.14 -19.70 -11.60
CA PHE A 13 -1.18 -18.70 -11.42
C PHE A 13 -2.58 -19.29 -11.36
N SER A 14 -2.85 -20.35 -12.15
CA SER A 14 -4.16 -20.99 -12.22
C SER A 14 -4.62 -21.56 -10.88
N SER A 15 -3.71 -21.87 -9.96
CA SER A 15 -4.04 -22.36 -8.62
C SER A 15 -4.42 -21.23 -7.65
N LEU A 16 -4.10 -19.97 -7.98
CA LEU A 16 -4.32 -18.78 -7.15
C LEU A 16 -5.66 -18.09 -7.45
N VAL A 17 -6.31 -18.43 -8.55
CA VAL A 17 -7.56 -17.82 -9.03
C VAL A 17 -8.63 -18.88 -9.25
N PHE A 18 -9.91 -18.48 -9.20
CA PHE A 18 -11.03 -19.37 -9.50
C PHE A 18 -11.41 -19.25 -10.98
N GLU A 19 -11.78 -20.37 -11.62
CA GLU A 19 -12.12 -20.41 -13.06
C GLU A 19 -13.32 -19.54 -13.43
N ASN A 20 -14.28 -19.36 -12.54
CA ASN A 20 -15.56 -18.70 -12.82
C ASN A 20 -15.72 -17.38 -12.04
N VAL A 21 -14.62 -16.83 -11.51
CA VAL A 21 -14.69 -15.57 -10.77
C VAL A 21 -14.79 -14.37 -11.73
N VAL A 22 -15.51 -13.36 -11.29
CA VAL A 22 -15.66 -12.09 -11.99
C VAL A 22 -15.00 -11.00 -11.15
N VAL A 23 -14.35 -10.05 -11.80
CA VAL A 23 -13.94 -8.81 -11.18
C VAL A 23 -15.16 -7.91 -11.03
N GLU A 24 -15.52 -7.57 -9.81
CA GLU A 24 -16.66 -6.71 -9.49
C GLU A 24 -16.23 -5.27 -9.33
N LYS A 25 -16.90 -4.34 -10.04
CA LYS A 25 -16.78 -2.91 -9.81
C LYS A 25 -17.81 -2.49 -8.78
N HIS A 26 -17.37 -2.11 -7.58
CA HIS A 26 -18.26 -1.69 -6.49
C HIS A 26 -18.66 -0.23 -6.56
N TRP A 27 -17.74 0.62 -7.03
CA TRP A 27 -17.99 2.05 -7.05
C TRP A 27 -17.06 2.78 -8.05
N THR A 28 -17.50 3.93 -8.52
CA THR A 28 -16.74 4.86 -9.35
C THR A 28 -17.13 6.30 -9.03
N GLY A 29 -16.26 7.25 -9.33
CA GLY A 29 -16.51 8.68 -9.11
C GLY A 29 -15.45 9.39 -8.25
N ALA A 30 -14.29 8.77 -8.09
CA ALA A 30 -13.10 9.43 -7.57
C ALA A 30 -12.35 10.19 -8.67
N ARG A 31 -11.32 10.90 -8.26
CA ARG A 31 -10.26 11.39 -9.14
C ARG A 31 -9.03 10.48 -9.12
N TRP A 32 -8.67 9.99 -7.92
CA TRP A 32 -7.61 9.01 -7.73
C TRP A 32 -7.86 8.24 -6.45
N THR A 33 -8.20 6.93 -6.59
CA THR A 33 -8.42 6.05 -5.44
C THR A 33 -7.10 5.47 -4.96
N GLU A 34 -6.90 5.44 -3.63
CA GLU A 34 -5.67 4.97 -3.01
C GLU A 34 -5.90 4.42 -1.60
N GLY A 35 -4.82 3.89 -1.01
CA GLY A 35 -4.70 3.50 0.39
C GLY A 35 -5.82 2.62 0.91
N PRO A 36 -6.16 1.51 0.26
CA PRO A 36 -7.19 0.63 0.78
C PRO A 36 -6.71 -0.06 2.06
N VAL A 37 -7.58 -0.10 3.09
CA VAL A 37 -7.39 -0.93 4.27
C VAL A 37 -8.70 -1.61 4.64
N TYR A 38 -8.66 -2.92 4.82
CA TYR A 38 -9.81 -3.70 5.30
C TYR A 38 -9.86 -3.70 6.82
N VAL A 39 -10.98 -3.25 7.40
CA VAL A 39 -11.24 -3.23 8.84
C VAL A 39 -12.14 -4.41 9.21
N PRO A 40 -11.58 -5.53 9.70
CA PRO A 40 -12.35 -6.78 9.88
C PRO A 40 -13.43 -6.67 10.96
N ALA A 41 -13.19 -5.88 12.01
CA ALA A 41 -14.17 -5.68 13.08
C ALA A 41 -15.48 -5.05 12.60
N GLY A 42 -15.41 -4.19 11.59
CA GLY A 42 -16.57 -3.52 11.00
C GLY A 42 -16.98 -4.05 9.63
N ARG A 43 -16.21 -4.99 9.06
CA ARG A 43 -16.42 -5.57 7.72
C ARG A 43 -16.56 -4.49 6.65
N TYR A 44 -15.58 -3.62 6.58
CA TYR A 44 -15.55 -2.54 5.57
C TYR A 44 -14.12 -2.26 5.09
N VAL A 45 -14.02 -1.65 3.92
CA VAL A 45 -12.78 -1.10 3.37
C VAL A 45 -12.83 0.41 3.47
N LEU A 46 -11.79 1.02 4.01
CA LEU A 46 -11.53 2.45 3.83
C LEU A 46 -10.60 2.63 2.63
N PHE A 47 -10.83 3.65 1.84
CA PHE A 47 -9.97 4.04 0.73
C PHE A 47 -10.02 5.54 0.50
N SER A 48 -8.92 6.11 0.03
CA SER A 48 -8.81 7.53 -0.28
C SER A 48 -9.36 7.86 -1.66
N ASP A 49 -9.87 9.06 -1.81
CA ASP A 49 -9.96 9.81 -3.04
C ASP A 49 -9.11 11.07 -2.82
N ILE A 50 -7.80 10.96 -3.06
CA ILE A 50 -6.80 11.92 -2.60
C ILE A 50 -7.08 13.31 -3.12
N PRO A 51 -7.27 13.55 -4.45
CA PRO A 51 -7.43 14.91 -4.95
C PRO A 51 -8.73 15.60 -4.51
N ASN A 52 -9.71 14.83 -4.02
CA ASN A 52 -10.95 15.36 -3.43
C ASN A 52 -10.87 15.50 -1.90
N ASP A 53 -9.69 15.26 -1.31
CA ASP A 53 -9.41 15.37 0.13
C ASP A 53 -10.44 14.62 1.00
N ARG A 54 -10.76 13.38 0.61
CA ARG A 54 -11.76 12.57 1.30
C ARG A 54 -11.36 11.10 1.44
N VAL A 55 -11.84 10.47 2.50
CA VAL A 55 -11.79 9.02 2.71
C VAL A 55 -13.19 8.46 2.55
N LEU A 56 -13.30 7.42 1.77
CA LEU A 56 -14.54 6.68 1.50
C LEU A 56 -14.54 5.35 2.26
N ARG A 57 -15.73 4.86 2.58
CA ARG A 57 -15.96 3.57 3.22
C ARG A 57 -16.87 2.72 2.34
N PHE A 58 -16.36 1.58 1.90
CA PHE A 58 -17.15 0.52 1.29
C PHE A 58 -17.57 -0.48 2.36
N ASP A 59 -18.86 -0.64 2.57
CA ASP A 59 -19.43 -1.62 3.50
C ASP A 59 -19.62 -2.97 2.80
N GLU A 60 -18.92 -3.99 3.25
CA GLU A 60 -18.91 -5.32 2.62
C GLU A 60 -20.29 -6.00 2.66
N VAL A 61 -21.12 -5.70 3.67
CA VAL A 61 -22.41 -6.36 3.87
C VAL A 61 -23.49 -5.74 2.99
N SER A 62 -23.56 -4.43 2.92
CA SER A 62 -24.58 -3.71 2.17
C SER A 62 -24.16 -3.38 0.74
N GLY A 63 -22.85 -3.43 0.42
CA GLY A 63 -22.30 -2.95 -0.85
C GLY A 63 -22.31 -1.44 -1.01
N ALA A 64 -22.67 -0.69 0.03
CA ALA A 64 -22.75 0.78 -0.05
C ALA A 64 -21.38 1.43 0.10
N VAL A 65 -21.13 2.49 -0.67
CA VAL A 65 -20.00 3.39 -0.46
C VAL A 65 -20.51 4.69 0.13
N THR A 66 -19.91 5.11 1.24
CA THR A 66 -20.26 6.32 1.98
C THR A 66 -19.03 7.17 2.26
N LEU A 67 -19.23 8.46 2.53
CA LEU A 67 -18.16 9.33 3.02
C LEU A 67 -17.81 8.91 4.46
N PHE A 68 -16.54 8.60 4.71
CA PHE A 68 -16.02 8.34 6.05
C PHE A 68 -15.45 9.61 6.67
N SER A 69 -14.63 10.35 5.93
CA SER A 69 -14.04 11.63 6.36
C SER A 69 -13.85 12.55 5.17
N ASP A 70 -14.08 13.85 5.35
CA ASP A 70 -13.71 14.92 4.42
C ASP A 70 -12.68 15.84 5.05
N ARG A 71 -11.93 16.58 4.23
CA ARG A 71 -10.84 17.46 4.67
C ARG A 71 -9.87 16.72 5.60
N CYS A 72 -9.49 15.54 5.14
CA CYS A 72 -8.70 14.62 5.93
C CYS A 72 -7.18 14.85 5.80
N GLY A 73 -6.76 15.96 5.18
CA GLY A 73 -5.35 16.28 4.95
C GLY A 73 -4.77 15.53 3.75
N PHE A 74 -5.57 15.26 2.73
CA PHE A 74 -5.17 14.51 1.54
C PHE A 74 -4.55 13.16 1.92
N GLN A 75 -5.29 12.38 2.72
CA GLN A 75 -4.81 11.05 3.12
C GLN A 75 -4.56 10.17 1.90
N ASN A 76 -3.42 9.44 1.92
CA ASN A 76 -3.05 8.47 0.91
C ASN A 76 -3.07 7.05 1.50
N GLY A 77 -1.92 6.39 1.65
CA GLY A 77 -1.77 5.04 2.17
C GLY A 77 -2.21 4.90 3.62
N ARG A 78 -2.64 3.71 3.99
CA ARG A 78 -3.01 3.39 5.36
C ARG A 78 -2.89 1.91 5.67
N THR A 79 -2.81 1.60 6.97
CA THR A 79 -2.76 0.24 7.49
C THR A 79 -3.46 0.17 8.84
N LEU A 80 -3.63 -1.03 9.39
CA LEU A 80 -4.02 -1.22 10.79
C LEU A 80 -2.78 -1.47 11.65
N ASP A 81 -2.77 -0.86 12.83
CA ASP A 81 -1.80 -1.25 13.86
C ASP A 81 -2.23 -2.55 14.57
N ARG A 82 -1.43 -2.98 15.54
CA ARG A 82 -1.66 -4.23 16.28
C ARG A 82 -2.90 -4.22 17.18
N GLU A 83 -3.44 -3.04 17.45
CA GLU A 83 -4.68 -2.84 18.22
C GLU A 83 -5.89 -2.61 17.31
N GLY A 84 -5.70 -2.70 15.98
CA GLY A 84 -6.76 -2.51 14.99
C GLY A 84 -7.11 -1.04 14.73
N ARG A 85 -6.25 -0.09 15.13
CA ARG A 85 -6.41 1.33 14.84
C ARG A 85 -5.87 1.66 13.46
N VAL A 86 -6.49 2.61 12.79
CA VAL A 86 -6.09 3.03 11.45
C VAL A 86 -4.92 4.01 11.55
N VAL A 87 -3.79 3.65 10.95
CA VAL A 87 -2.62 4.52 10.74
C VAL A 87 -2.64 5.00 9.30
N SER A 88 -2.48 6.29 9.07
CA SER A 88 -2.61 6.93 7.75
C SER A 88 -1.44 7.85 7.44
N CYS A 89 -1.06 7.88 6.16
CA CYS A 89 -0.21 8.90 5.56
C CYS A 89 -1.07 10.10 5.15
N GLU A 90 -0.66 11.31 5.51
CA GLU A 90 -1.33 12.55 5.11
C GLU A 90 -0.39 13.41 4.26
N HIS A 91 -0.71 13.58 2.98
CA HIS A 91 0.06 14.42 2.07
C HIS A 91 0.01 15.90 2.48
N GLY A 92 -1.20 16.44 2.64
CA GLY A 92 -1.39 17.84 3.03
C GLY A 92 -1.03 18.10 4.48
N GLY A 93 -1.21 17.11 5.37
CA GLY A 93 -0.74 17.17 6.76
C GLY A 93 0.78 17.03 6.89
N ARG A 94 1.44 16.44 5.89
CA ARG A 94 2.89 16.11 5.88
C ARG A 94 3.27 15.32 7.13
N ARG A 95 2.46 14.28 7.44
CA ARG A 95 2.58 13.53 8.70
C ARG A 95 2.04 12.10 8.59
N ILE A 96 2.39 11.29 9.57
CA ILE A 96 1.69 10.05 9.89
C ILE A 96 0.75 10.32 11.04
N SER A 97 -0.51 9.92 10.89
CA SER A 97 -1.55 10.04 11.91
C SER A 97 -2.18 8.69 12.25
N ARG A 98 -2.86 8.62 13.39
CA ARG A 98 -3.59 7.44 13.82
C ARG A 98 -4.95 7.83 14.38
N ILE A 99 -5.99 7.10 13.96
CA ILE A 99 -7.33 7.22 14.53
C ILE A 99 -7.41 6.30 15.74
N GLU A 100 -7.61 6.88 16.93
CA GLU A 100 -7.77 6.16 18.18
C GLU A 100 -9.17 5.52 18.30
N HIS A 101 -9.36 4.60 19.25
CA HIS A 101 -10.65 3.92 19.46
C HIS A 101 -11.80 4.85 19.86
N ASP A 102 -11.48 6.02 20.40
CA ASP A 102 -12.49 7.06 20.72
C ASP A 102 -12.81 7.99 19.55
N GLY A 103 -12.16 7.76 18.39
CA GLY A 103 -12.31 8.56 17.18
C GLY A 103 -11.42 9.79 17.12
N SER A 104 -10.61 10.08 18.13
CA SER A 104 -9.62 11.15 18.07
C SER A 104 -8.49 10.80 17.10
N VAL A 105 -7.85 11.82 16.52
CA VAL A 105 -6.74 11.67 15.59
C VAL A 105 -5.47 12.15 16.26
N ASN A 106 -4.50 11.26 16.41
CA ASN A 106 -3.19 11.56 16.98
C ASN A 106 -2.14 11.66 15.86
N GLU A 107 -1.31 12.70 15.90
CA GLU A 107 -0.10 12.78 15.11
C GLU A 107 0.96 11.87 15.70
N LEU A 108 1.53 10.98 14.87
CA LEU A 108 2.60 10.06 15.29
C LEU A 108 3.98 10.61 14.93
N CYS A 109 4.14 11.21 13.76
CA CYS A 109 5.34 11.95 13.37
C CYS A 109 5.04 12.90 12.20
N ALA A 110 5.73 14.06 12.17
CA ALA A 110 5.60 15.07 11.10
C ALA A 110 6.95 15.67 10.67
N SER A 111 8.05 15.28 11.32
CA SER A 111 9.37 15.86 11.03
C SER A 111 10.49 14.86 11.26
N PHE A 112 11.57 15.05 10.52
CA PHE A 112 12.85 14.34 10.67
C PHE A 112 13.98 15.37 10.78
N GLU A 113 14.82 15.27 11.85
CA GLU A 113 15.92 16.20 12.12
C GLU A 113 15.50 17.69 12.11
N GLY A 114 14.30 17.97 12.62
CA GLY A 114 13.74 19.33 12.69
C GLY A 114 13.18 19.89 11.38
N LYS A 115 13.18 19.10 10.30
CA LYS A 115 12.61 19.44 8.98
C LYS A 115 11.28 18.73 8.81
N LYS A 116 10.30 19.39 8.20
CA LYS A 116 9.03 18.74 7.84
C LYS A 116 9.25 17.60 6.87
N LEU A 117 8.50 16.53 7.04
CA LEU A 117 8.38 15.46 6.05
C LEU A 117 7.92 16.02 4.70
N ASN A 118 8.17 15.30 3.62
CA ASN A 118 7.66 15.71 2.29
C ASN A 118 6.13 15.52 2.23
N SER A 119 5.71 14.32 1.94
CA SER A 119 4.32 13.91 1.87
C SER A 119 4.24 12.38 2.03
N PRO A 120 4.19 11.87 3.27
CA PRO A 120 4.12 10.44 3.51
C PRO A 120 3.08 9.76 2.63
N ASN A 121 3.48 8.65 1.96
CA ASN A 121 2.70 8.05 0.90
C ASN A 121 2.08 6.71 1.30
N ASP A 122 2.87 5.68 1.63
CA ASP A 122 2.34 4.40 2.11
C ASP A 122 3.01 3.98 3.43
N VAL A 123 2.34 3.11 4.20
CA VAL A 123 2.70 2.81 5.58
C VAL A 123 2.40 1.36 5.94
N VAL A 124 3.30 0.73 6.70
CA VAL A 124 3.09 -0.58 7.33
C VAL A 124 3.48 -0.54 8.80
N VAL A 125 2.83 -1.36 9.62
CA VAL A 125 3.14 -1.54 11.04
C VAL A 125 3.70 -2.95 11.24
N LYS A 126 4.97 -3.02 11.69
CA LYS A 126 5.66 -4.27 11.97
C LYS A 126 5.14 -4.94 13.25
N SER A 127 5.43 -6.24 13.47
CA SER A 127 4.96 -7.01 14.64
C SER A 127 5.43 -6.43 15.98
N ASP A 128 6.56 -5.75 16.00
CA ASP A 128 7.09 -5.05 17.18
C ASP A 128 6.41 -3.70 17.46
N GLY A 129 5.44 -3.29 16.62
CA GLY A 129 4.73 -2.02 16.72
C GLY A 129 5.43 -0.86 16.01
N SER A 130 6.63 -1.03 15.48
CA SER A 130 7.29 0.02 14.71
C SER A 130 6.53 0.33 13.42
N ILE A 131 6.52 1.62 13.05
CA ILE A 131 5.81 2.13 11.88
C ILE A 131 6.84 2.44 10.80
N TRP A 132 6.65 1.89 9.61
CA TRP A 132 7.54 2.10 8.48
C TRP A 132 6.76 2.76 7.35
N PHE A 133 7.30 3.84 6.78
CA PHE A 133 6.58 4.59 5.75
C PHE A 133 7.53 5.20 4.71
N THR A 134 6.98 5.48 3.55
CA THR A 134 7.66 6.15 2.44
C THR A 134 7.28 7.62 2.40
N ASP A 135 8.24 8.50 2.01
CA ASP A 135 8.06 9.96 2.03
C ASP A 135 8.54 10.62 0.73
N PRO A 136 7.89 10.30 -0.42
CA PRO A 136 8.15 11.00 -1.67
C PRO A 136 7.52 12.39 -1.67
N THR A 137 7.69 13.15 -2.75
CA THR A 137 7.24 14.53 -2.84
C THR A 137 5.86 14.73 -3.49
N TYR A 138 5.11 13.66 -3.83
CA TYR A 138 3.85 13.76 -4.58
C TYR A 138 2.87 14.81 -4.03
N GLY A 139 2.64 14.82 -2.72
CA GLY A 139 1.71 15.75 -2.07
C GLY A 139 2.23 17.17 -1.92
N ILE A 140 3.49 17.45 -2.28
CA ILE A 140 4.07 18.80 -2.30
C ILE A 140 4.51 19.26 -3.70
N ASP A 141 4.46 18.39 -4.72
CA ASP A 141 4.79 18.75 -6.10
C ASP A 141 3.74 19.69 -6.73
N SER A 142 2.48 19.64 -6.24
CA SER A 142 1.38 20.49 -6.72
C SER A 142 0.24 20.58 -5.68
N ASP A 143 -0.78 21.40 -5.97
CA ASP A 143 -2.02 21.47 -5.17
C ASP A 143 -3.05 20.39 -5.56
N TYR A 144 -2.67 19.37 -6.32
CA TYR A 144 -3.61 18.33 -6.78
C TYR A 144 -3.88 17.26 -5.73
N GLU A 145 -2.83 16.82 -5.01
CA GLU A 145 -2.89 15.76 -4.00
C GLU A 145 -2.42 16.23 -2.62
N GLY A 146 -2.32 17.53 -2.43
CA GLY A 146 -1.81 18.12 -1.20
C GLY A 146 -1.66 19.62 -1.34
N HIS A 147 -0.54 20.15 -0.89
CA HIS A 147 -0.23 21.59 -0.95
C HIS A 147 1.19 21.80 -1.49
N ALA A 148 1.31 22.49 -2.62
CA ALA A 148 2.60 22.78 -3.25
C ALA A 148 3.57 23.44 -2.25
N ALA A 149 4.75 22.86 -2.09
CA ALA A 149 5.79 23.34 -1.20
C ALA A 149 7.17 22.84 -1.61
N GLU A 150 8.20 23.53 -1.18
CA GLU A 150 9.58 23.04 -1.31
C GLU A 150 9.85 21.92 -0.30
N SER A 151 10.61 20.90 -0.73
CA SER A 151 11.08 19.86 0.16
C SER A 151 12.12 20.40 1.13
N GLU A 152 11.85 20.35 2.44
CA GLU A 152 12.83 20.70 3.46
C GLU A 152 13.88 19.59 3.63
N ILE A 153 13.51 18.34 3.37
CA ILE A 153 14.42 17.16 3.41
C ILE A 153 15.39 17.22 2.23
N GLY A 154 14.92 17.60 1.03
CA GLY A 154 15.72 17.68 -0.19
C GLY A 154 15.95 16.34 -0.89
N ALA A 155 15.29 15.27 -0.45
CA ALA A 155 15.34 13.93 -1.02
C ALA A 155 14.08 13.15 -0.61
N SER A 156 13.89 11.96 -1.18
CA SER A 156 12.77 11.07 -0.82
C SER A 156 13.30 9.88 -0.02
N TYR A 157 12.87 9.73 1.22
CA TYR A 157 13.37 8.70 2.12
C TYR A 157 12.29 7.68 2.50
N VAL A 158 12.74 6.56 3.04
CA VAL A 158 11.92 5.59 3.76
C VAL A 158 12.29 5.67 5.23
N TYR A 159 11.30 5.76 6.09
CA TYR A 159 11.49 5.98 7.52
C TYR A 159 10.95 4.83 8.36
N ARG A 160 11.51 4.70 9.56
CA ARG A 160 11.01 3.89 10.66
C ARG A 160 10.78 4.77 11.89
N VAL A 161 9.63 4.63 12.53
CA VAL A 161 9.32 5.23 13.83
C VAL A 161 9.41 4.14 14.90
N ASP A 162 10.18 4.38 15.95
CA ASP A 162 10.29 3.45 17.07
C ASP A 162 9.00 3.49 17.92
N PRO A 163 8.42 2.33 18.29
CA PRO A 163 7.15 2.28 19.01
C PRO A 163 7.25 2.69 20.49
N VAL A 164 8.46 2.80 21.05
CA VAL A 164 8.69 3.08 22.47
C VAL A 164 8.90 4.55 22.75
N ASP A 165 9.78 5.19 21.99
CA ASP A 165 10.17 6.59 22.20
C ASP A 165 9.75 7.53 21.07
N GLY A 166 9.23 6.98 19.96
CA GLY A 166 8.80 7.76 18.80
C GLY A 166 9.96 8.28 17.95
N GLU A 167 11.20 7.80 18.19
CA GLU A 167 12.36 8.21 17.39
C GLU A 167 12.14 7.81 15.91
N ILE A 168 12.36 8.78 15.02
CA ILE A 168 12.30 8.57 13.57
C ILE A 168 13.70 8.38 13.00
N THR A 169 13.89 7.33 12.21
CA THR A 169 15.14 6.99 11.55
C THR A 169 14.94 6.83 10.05
N ALA A 170 15.78 7.43 9.22
CA ALA A 170 15.81 7.16 7.80
C ALA A 170 16.48 5.80 7.56
N VAL A 171 15.73 4.83 7.03
CA VAL A 171 16.21 3.45 6.82
C VAL A 171 16.64 3.17 5.39
N ALA A 172 16.16 3.97 4.42
CA ALA A 172 16.67 4.00 3.05
C ALA A 172 16.60 5.43 2.49
N THR A 173 17.65 5.85 1.76
CA THR A 173 17.84 7.24 1.34
C THR A 173 18.20 7.37 -0.14
N ASP A 174 18.12 6.27 -0.90
CA ASP A 174 18.56 6.15 -2.29
C ASP A 174 17.41 5.80 -3.27
N PHE A 175 16.20 6.24 -2.94
CA PHE A 175 15.02 6.13 -3.79
C PHE A 175 14.75 7.45 -4.55
N ALA A 176 14.23 7.34 -5.77
CA ALA A 176 13.74 8.49 -6.51
C ALA A 176 12.34 8.92 -5.99
N LYS A 177 11.39 8.00 -5.97
CA LYS A 177 10.02 8.19 -5.48
C LYS A 177 9.56 6.91 -4.78
N PRO A 178 10.00 6.65 -3.52
CA PRO A 178 9.56 5.46 -2.79
C PRO A 178 8.05 5.52 -2.57
N ASN A 179 7.36 4.40 -2.81
CA ASN A 179 5.91 4.36 -2.80
C ASN A 179 5.40 3.19 -1.94
N GLY A 180 4.74 2.17 -2.50
CA GLY A 180 4.25 1.04 -1.74
C GLY A 180 5.36 0.29 -1.00
N LEU A 181 5.05 -0.22 0.20
CA LEU A 181 5.97 -1.04 0.97
C LEU A 181 5.24 -2.16 1.71
N ALA A 182 5.89 -3.32 1.84
CA ALA A 182 5.35 -4.45 2.59
C ALA A 182 6.46 -5.36 3.11
N PHE A 183 6.26 -5.91 4.30
CA PHE A 183 7.09 -6.99 4.82
C PHE A 183 6.63 -8.35 4.25
N ASN A 184 7.58 -9.27 4.06
CA ASN A 184 7.25 -10.68 3.91
C ASN A 184 6.67 -11.26 5.22
N ALA A 185 6.16 -12.50 5.16
CA ALA A 185 5.38 -13.08 6.26
C ALA A 185 6.15 -13.23 7.59
N ASP A 186 7.46 -13.47 7.54
CA ASP A 186 8.32 -13.59 8.73
C ASP A 186 9.02 -12.27 9.12
N GLU A 187 8.68 -11.19 8.41
CA GLU A 187 9.26 -9.85 8.62
C GLU A 187 10.79 -9.79 8.56
N SER A 188 11.41 -10.74 7.86
CA SER A 188 12.86 -10.76 7.64
C SER A 188 13.29 -9.82 6.50
N ARG A 189 12.35 -9.46 5.62
CA ARG A 189 12.57 -8.62 4.44
C ARG A 189 11.52 -7.55 4.29
N LEU A 190 11.96 -6.37 3.83
CA LEU A 190 11.08 -5.29 3.39
C LEU A 190 11.20 -5.12 1.88
N TYR A 191 10.06 -5.04 1.22
CA TYR A 191 9.93 -4.73 -0.20
C TYR A 191 9.41 -3.32 -0.33
N ILE A 192 9.97 -2.55 -1.27
CA ILE A 192 9.64 -1.13 -1.49
C ILE A 192 9.61 -0.86 -2.99
N SER A 193 8.52 -0.29 -3.50
CA SER A 193 8.44 0.17 -4.88
C SER A 193 9.10 1.54 -5.06
N ASP A 194 9.70 1.75 -6.23
CA ASP A 194 10.20 3.06 -6.68
C ASP A 194 9.47 3.45 -7.95
N THR A 195 8.75 4.55 -7.91
CA THR A 195 7.89 5.06 -8.97
C THR A 195 8.51 6.28 -9.67
N GLY A 196 9.84 6.38 -9.70
CA GLY A 196 10.56 7.51 -10.30
C GLY A 196 10.20 7.77 -11.76
N LEU A 197 9.84 6.73 -12.53
CA LEU A 197 9.34 6.84 -13.92
C LEU A 197 8.16 7.82 -14.05
N SER A 198 7.38 8.04 -13.01
CA SER A 198 6.26 8.98 -13.02
C SER A 198 6.67 10.44 -13.26
N HIS A 199 7.92 10.78 -12.97
CA HIS A 199 8.46 12.14 -13.09
C HIS A 199 9.70 12.23 -13.99
N ASP A 200 10.40 11.12 -14.19
CA ASP A 200 11.57 11.01 -15.05
C ASP A 200 11.38 9.80 -15.98
N PRO A 201 11.33 9.99 -17.33
CA PRO A 201 11.17 8.88 -18.28
C PRO A 201 12.24 7.79 -18.19
N GLU A 202 13.40 8.08 -17.63
CA GLU A 202 14.48 7.13 -17.35
C GLU A 202 14.49 6.67 -15.88
N GLY A 203 13.50 7.09 -15.10
CA GLY A 203 13.40 6.80 -13.67
C GLY A 203 13.07 5.35 -13.37
N PRO A 204 13.32 4.91 -12.13
CA PRO A 204 13.00 3.56 -11.69
C PRO A 204 11.48 3.30 -11.71
N HIS A 205 11.13 2.02 -12.00
CA HIS A 205 9.75 1.50 -12.01
C HIS A 205 9.74 0.04 -11.53
N HIS A 206 10.35 -0.19 -10.39
CA HIS A 206 10.63 -1.53 -9.87
C HIS A 206 10.30 -1.65 -8.38
N ILE A 207 10.21 -2.88 -7.88
CA ILE A 207 10.22 -3.19 -6.46
C ILE A 207 11.65 -3.61 -6.09
N ARG A 208 12.20 -3.02 -5.02
CA ARG A 208 13.45 -3.45 -4.39
C ARG A 208 13.15 -4.23 -3.12
N VAL A 209 14.01 -5.20 -2.83
CA VAL A 209 13.92 -6.02 -1.60
C VAL A 209 15.19 -5.83 -0.76
N PHE A 210 14.99 -5.70 0.54
CA PHE A 210 16.03 -5.50 1.54
C PHE A 210 15.89 -6.53 2.64
N ASP A 211 16.99 -7.18 3.03
CA ASP A 211 17.03 -7.95 4.27
C ASP A 211 17.07 -6.98 5.47
N LEU A 212 16.37 -7.34 6.55
CA LEU A 212 16.42 -6.58 7.79
C LEU A 212 17.72 -6.89 8.57
N SER A 213 18.19 -5.91 9.31
CA SER A 213 19.36 -5.96 10.17
C SER A 213 19.09 -5.33 11.53
N ASP A 214 20.06 -5.34 12.43
CA ASP A 214 19.97 -4.73 13.76
C ASP A 214 18.71 -5.14 14.53
N GLY A 215 18.48 -6.44 14.60
CA GLY A 215 17.29 -6.97 15.28
C GLY A 215 15.97 -6.56 14.63
N GLY A 216 15.97 -6.25 13.33
CA GLY A 216 14.79 -5.86 12.58
C GLY A 216 14.47 -4.36 12.61
N LYS A 217 15.44 -3.51 13.00
CA LYS A 217 15.28 -2.04 13.11
C LYS A 217 15.85 -1.26 11.93
N SER A 218 16.69 -1.89 11.11
CA SER A 218 17.37 -1.29 9.97
C SER A 218 17.30 -2.18 8.74
N LEU A 219 17.63 -1.64 7.59
CA LEU A 219 17.78 -2.38 6.33
C LEU A 219 19.26 -2.64 6.07
N GLN A 220 19.58 -3.80 5.50
CA GLN A 220 20.90 -4.04 4.92
C GLN A 220 21.10 -3.07 3.74
N PRO A 221 22.28 -2.47 3.58
CA PRO A 221 22.55 -1.60 2.44
C PRO A 221 22.48 -2.39 1.12
N ASN A 222 22.16 -1.69 0.02
CA ASN A 222 22.12 -2.26 -1.33
C ASN A 222 21.03 -3.31 -1.58
N GLY A 223 19.79 -2.97 -1.28
CA GLY A 223 18.65 -3.79 -1.68
C GLY A 223 18.66 -4.10 -3.18
N THR A 224 18.24 -5.31 -3.54
CA THR A 224 18.24 -5.79 -4.92
C THR A 224 16.90 -5.56 -5.59
N VAL A 225 16.88 -5.39 -6.92
CA VAL A 225 15.64 -5.34 -7.69
C VAL A 225 14.99 -6.72 -7.65
N PHE A 226 13.76 -6.75 -7.15
CA PHE A 226 12.93 -7.96 -7.10
C PHE A 226 12.17 -8.17 -8.41
N ALA A 227 11.51 -7.12 -8.92
CA ALA A 227 10.76 -7.13 -10.16
C ALA A 227 10.72 -5.72 -10.77
N THR A 228 10.68 -5.65 -12.10
CA THR A 228 10.48 -4.41 -12.85
C THR A 228 9.10 -4.44 -13.49
N CYS A 229 8.35 -3.34 -13.43
CA CYS A 229 7.02 -3.25 -14.00
C CYS A 229 7.09 -3.19 -15.54
N ASP A 230 6.29 -3.98 -16.22
CA ASP A 230 6.21 -3.97 -17.68
C ASP A 230 5.05 -3.09 -18.19
N ALA A 231 4.22 -2.56 -17.29
CA ALA A 231 3.08 -1.71 -17.59
C ALA A 231 2.98 -0.53 -16.61
N GLY A 232 3.69 0.55 -16.88
CA GLY A 232 3.75 1.72 -16.01
C GLY A 232 4.67 1.54 -14.80
N VAL A 233 4.16 1.71 -13.59
CA VAL A 233 4.90 1.60 -12.32
C VAL A 233 4.19 0.66 -11.36
N PHE A 234 4.94 0.07 -10.42
CA PHE A 234 4.35 -0.54 -9.22
C PHE A 234 4.12 0.55 -8.18
N ASP A 235 2.89 0.71 -7.76
CA ASP A 235 2.50 1.63 -6.70
C ASP A 235 2.36 0.86 -5.37
N GLY A 236 1.14 0.55 -4.90
CA GLY A 236 0.94 -0.29 -3.72
C GLY A 236 0.87 -1.79 -4.04
N PHE A 237 1.21 -2.63 -3.07
CA PHE A 237 1.16 -4.08 -3.22
C PHE A 237 0.98 -4.79 -1.88
N ARG A 238 0.52 -6.05 -1.92
CA ARG A 238 0.35 -6.90 -0.73
C ARG A 238 0.83 -8.32 -0.99
N PHE A 239 1.23 -9.00 0.08
CA PHE A 239 1.58 -10.42 0.07
C PHE A 239 0.35 -11.30 0.31
N ASP A 240 0.31 -12.46 -0.34
CA ASP A 240 -0.53 -13.57 0.08
C ASP A 240 0.23 -14.51 1.04
N ARG A 241 -0.50 -15.49 1.61
CA ARG A 241 0.08 -16.49 2.53
C ARG A 241 1.08 -17.42 1.87
N GLY A 242 1.02 -17.57 0.56
CA GLY A 242 1.98 -18.34 -0.23
C GLY A 242 3.30 -17.58 -0.49
N GLY A 243 3.38 -16.31 -0.06
CA GLY A 243 4.53 -15.44 -0.29
C GLY A 243 4.53 -14.81 -1.69
N ASN A 244 3.43 -14.89 -2.43
CA ASN A 244 3.31 -14.18 -3.70
C ASN A 244 2.99 -12.71 -3.44
N ILE A 245 3.50 -11.83 -4.31
CA ILE A 245 3.23 -10.39 -4.30
C ILE A 245 2.15 -10.09 -5.34
N TRP A 246 1.09 -9.42 -4.90
CA TRP A 246 0.05 -8.86 -5.73
C TRP A 246 0.28 -7.36 -5.81
N ALA A 247 0.84 -6.91 -6.94
CA ALA A 247 1.31 -5.55 -7.15
C ALA A 247 0.45 -4.81 -8.15
N SER A 248 0.13 -3.56 -7.84
CA SER A 248 -0.53 -2.65 -8.77
C SER A 248 0.32 -2.37 -10.00
N ALA A 249 -0.31 -2.13 -11.13
CA ALA A 249 0.34 -1.74 -12.39
C ALA A 249 -0.62 -0.93 -13.27
N GLY A 250 -0.13 -0.40 -14.37
CA GLY A 250 -0.93 0.42 -15.29
C GLY A 250 -2.04 -0.34 -16.01
N ASP A 251 -1.93 -1.66 -16.15
CA ASP A 251 -2.87 -2.55 -16.83
C ASP A 251 -3.68 -3.45 -15.87
N GLY A 252 -3.44 -3.32 -14.57
CA GLY A 252 -4.14 -4.14 -13.58
C GLY A 252 -3.31 -4.50 -12.36
N VAL A 253 -3.43 -5.76 -11.89
CA VAL A 253 -2.67 -6.30 -10.77
C VAL A 253 -1.78 -7.43 -11.26
N HIS A 254 -0.48 -7.33 -11.01
CA HIS A 254 0.52 -8.34 -11.37
C HIS A 254 0.81 -9.24 -10.17
N CYS A 255 0.79 -10.56 -10.38
CA CYS A 255 1.11 -11.54 -9.35
C CYS A 255 2.51 -12.12 -9.57
N TYR A 256 3.40 -11.88 -8.64
CA TYR A 256 4.77 -12.42 -8.65
C TYR A 256 4.95 -13.49 -7.59
N ALA A 257 5.61 -14.59 -7.95
CA ALA A 257 6.09 -15.56 -6.96
C ALA A 257 7.25 -14.98 -6.13
N ALA A 258 7.55 -15.61 -5.00
CA ALA A 258 8.64 -15.19 -4.11
C ALA A 258 10.04 -15.19 -4.77
N ASP A 259 10.20 -15.90 -5.88
CA ASP A 259 11.42 -15.93 -6.71
C ASP A 259 11.50 -14.80 -7.75
N GLY A 260 10.50 -13.89 -7.80
CA GLY A 260 10.42 -12.80 -8.76
C GLY A 260 9.81 -13.18 -10.11
N CYS A 261 9.35 -14.42 -10.29
CA CYS A 261 8.69 -14.85 -11.52
C CYS A 261 7.28 -14.25 -11.60
N LEU A 262 6.96 -13.55 -12.70
CA LEU A 262 5.59 -13.09 -12.97
C LEU A 262 4.71 -14.31 -13.29
N LEU A 263 3.72 -14.55 -12.44
CA LEU A 263 2.80 -15.68 -12.56
C LEU A 263 1.64 -15.39 -13.50
N GLY A 264 1.11 -14.17 -13.41
CA GLY A 264 -0.04 -13.75 -14.21
C GLY A 264 -0.55 -12.39 -13.77
N LYS A 265 -1.62 -11.94 -14.43
CA LYS A 265 -2.21 -10.61 -14.22
C LYS A 265 -3.71 -10.70 -14.00
N ILE A 266 -4.26 -9.79 -13.21
CA ILE A 266 -5.68 -9.45 -13.18
C ILE A 266 -5.81 -8.16 -13.98
N LEU A 267 -6.45 -8.21 -15.13
CA LEU A 267 -6.59 -7.07 -16.03
C LEU A 267 -7.70 -6.14 -15.52
N ILE A 268 -7.38 -4.88 -15.31
CA ILE A 268 -8.33 -3.83 -14.91
C ILE A 268 -8.29 -2.71 -15.97
N PRO A 269 -9.43 -2.20 -16.43
CA PRO A 269 -9.48 -1.19 -17.49
C PRO A 269 -9.04 0.22 -17.02
N GLU A 270 -8.53 0.34 -15.84
CA GLU A 270 -8.01 1.55 -15.21
C GLU A 270 -6.64 1.24 -14.60
N ALA A 271 -5.72 2.21 -14.56
CA ALA A 271 -4.46 2.05 -13.83
C ALA A 271 -4.76 1.78 -12.35
N VAL A 272 -4.13 0.74 -11.81
CA VAL A 272 -4.29 0.35 -10.41
C VAL A 272 -3.24 1.05 -9.58
N ALA A 273 -3.68 1.70 -8.50
CA ALA A 273 -2.80 2.36 -7.55
C ALA A 273 -2.44 1.44 -6.37
N ASN A 274 -3.41 0.76 -5.78
CA ASN A 274 -3.13 -0.05 -4.60
C ASN A 274 -4.12 -1.22 -4.46
N VAL A 275 -3.75 -2.21 -3.65
CA VAL A 275 -4.56 -3.39 -3.39
C VAL A 275 -4.57 -3.73 -1.90
N GLU A 276 -5.66 -4.40 -1.45
CA GLU A 276 -5.76 -4.88 -0.06
C GLU A 276 -6.57 -6.18 0.00
N PHE A 277 -6.07 -7.15 0.76
CA PHE A 277 -6.81 -8.38 1.04
C PHE A 277 -7.82 -8.18 2.16
N GLY A 278 -9.07 -8.48 1.89
CA GLY A 278 -10.16 -8.38 2.85
C GLY A 278 -11.14 -9.54 2.80
N GLY A 279 -12.31 -9.32 3.38
CA GLY A 279 -13.32 -10.35 3.59
C GLY A 279 -13.01 -11.27 4.78
N PRO A 280 -14.00 -12.08 5.24
CA PRO A 280 -13.86 -12.92 6.43
C PRO A 280 -12.73 -13.95 6.34
N LYS A 281 -12.37 -14.37 5.13
CA LYS A 281 -11.28 -15.31 4.86
C LYS A 281 -10.02 -14.63 4.36
N ARG A 282 -10.02 -13.29 4.21
CA ARG A 282 -8.93 -12.53 3.58
C ARG A 282 -8.55 -13.07 2.18
N ASN A 283 -9.53 -13.52 1.42
CA ASN A 283 -9.35 -14.02 0.05
C ASN A 283 -10.09 -13.18 -1.00
N GLN A 284 -10.59 -12.02 -0.62
CA GLN A 284 -11.12 -11.00 -1.50
C GLN A 284 -10.07 -9.91 -1.65
N LEU A 285 -9.53 -9.75 -2.85
CA LEU A 285 -8.60 -8.69 -3.17
C LEU A 285 -9.40 -7.46 -3.60
N TYR A 286 -9.35 -6.40 -2.79
CA TYR A 286 -9.87 -5.08 -3.14
C TYR A 286 -8.81 -4.32 -3.91
N ILE A 287 -9.23 -3.58 -4.94
CA ILE A 287 -8.36 -2.95 -5.93
C ILE A 287 -8.80 -1.50 -6.09
N CYS A 288 -7.94 -0.57 -5.68
CA CYS A 288 -8.10 0.84 -5.97
C CYS A 288 -7.49 1.16 -7.33
N ALA A 289 -8.34 1.57 -8.27
CA ALA A 289 -7.92 1.87 -9.63
C ALA A 289 -8.46 3.24 -10.04
N THR A 290 -7.60 4.12 -10.49
CA THR A 290 -7.87 5.52 -10.87
C THR A 290 -9.14 6.15 -10.26
N GLN A 291 -10.32 5.82 -10.79
CA GLN A 291 -11.61 6.40 -10.36
C GLN A 291 -12.50 5.44 -9.59
N SER A 292 -12.12 4.16 -9.46
CA SER A 292 -13.03 3.10 -9.07
C SER A 292 -12.46 2.16 -8.01
N LEU A 293 -13.35 1.58 -7.21
CA LEU A 293 -13.05 0.45 -6.34
C LEU A 293 -13.58 -0.83 -6.99
N TYR A 294 -12.69 -1.81 -7.17
CA TYR A 294 -13.01 -3.15 -7.61
C TYR A 294 -12.71 -4.19 -6.53
N SER A 295 -13.18 -5.41 -6.72
CA SER A 295 -12.68 -6.57 -6.02
C SER A 295 -12.79 -7.85 -6.83
N VAL A 296 -12.04 -8.85 -6.40
CA VAL A 296 -12.07 -10.20 -6.95
C VAL A 296 -11.80 -11.22 -5.85
N TYR A 297 -12.50 -12.35 -5.87
CA TYR A 297 -12.19 -13.47 -4.99
C TYR A 297 -11.08 -14.33 -5.57
N LEU A 298 -10.10 -14.65 -4.72
CA LEU A 298 -8.94 -15.48 -5.05
C LEU A 298 -8.97 -16.80 -4.30
N SER A 299 -8.29 -17.82 -4.82
CA SER A 299 -8.14 -19.11 -4.14
C SER A 299 -6.98 -19.10 -3.13
N THR A 300 -6.27 -18.00 -3.01
CA THR A 300 -5.28 -17.72 -1.95
C THR A 300 -5.82 -16.71 -0.94
N ASN A 301 -5.16 -16.61 0.21
CA ASN A 301 -5.52 -15.66 1.28
C ASN A 301 -4.39 -14.65 1.48
N GLY A 302 -4.73 -13.41 1.76
CA GLY A 302 -3.75 -12.38 2.10
C GLY A 302 -2.95 -12.75 3.35
N ALA A 303 -1.66 -12.46 3.33
CA ALA A 303 -0.84 -12.51 4.52
C ALA A 303 -1.34 -11.49 5.53
N SER A 304 -1.28 -11.84 6.81
CA SER A 304 -1.60 -10.93 7.90
C SER A 304 -0.48 -10.98 8.92
N PRO A 305 0.18 -9.86 9.18
CA PRO A 305 1.16 -9.80 10.26
C PRO A 305 0.53 -10.00 11.65
N THR A 306 -0.78 -9.89 11.76
CA THR A 306 -1.53 -10.00 13.03
C THR A 306 -1.96 -11.43 13.41
N MET A 307 -1.82 -12.40 12.51
CA MET A 307 -2.12 -13.79 12.84
C MET A 307 -0.82 -14.48 13.25
N SER A 308 -0.54 -14.48 14.56
CA SER A 308 0.40 -15.42 15.14
C SER A 308 0.00 -16.85 14.75
N SER A 309 0.99 -17.72 14.56
CA SER A 309 0.86 -19.14 14.19
C SER A 309 0.07 -20.02 15.21
N ASP A 310 -0.69 -19.42 16.14
CA ASP A 310 -1.31 -20.07 17.29
C ASP A 310 -2.77 -20.44 17.09
N LEU A 311 -3.25 -20.51 15.86
CA LEU A 311 -4.51 -21.16 15.54
C LEU A 311 -4.28 -22.32 14.56
N SER A 312 -3.57 -23.35 15.06
CA SER A 312 -3.55 -24.69 14.47
C SER A 312 -4.65 -25.57 15.10
#